data_a90f5f58c7842bf672506be7e7a12498
#
_entry.id   a90f5f58c7842bf672506be7e7a12498
#
_cell.length_a   1.000
_cell.length_b   1.000
_cell.length_c   1.000
_cell.angle_alpha   90.00
_cell.angle_beta   90.00
_cell.angle_gamma   90.00
#
_symmetry.space_group_name_H-M   'P 1'
#
loop_
_entity.id
_entity.type
_entity.pdbx_description
1 polymer ?
#
loop_
_entity_poly.entity_id
_entity_poly.type
_entity_poly.pdbx_seq_one_letter_code
_entity_poly.pdbx_strand_id
1 'polypeptide(L)'
;MKNLFPLSQVRLLLALTLSLTVGCGGGGSDSSSGSENADIRIAALFDLSGPGQTLGQSSQAAVNDAVELSLGRGVNVSVRYYDTQSDPAKTQAALTEALADGISIFLGPQTSSEARQILPTANDAGALVISQGSTASSLAIPNDALYRMVPTDRVEARAIYDLAILRGASSFITVNRQDTGNQGLADSFTGYALNGGSIVLGNLQYPASQTSNFSALAGEISAIVSSSPNDRIAVFLAGFDEVASVLAACAAEPALAGVTFYGGDGSALATTVTSDRTAAQFANAAGLFPNALSTIPADFMDLAEEITAAYDGDQVNAFALAAFDSLNILTNTYQVDPGFDAPGVRRTAFVEAADGYQGVTGDIELNQAGDRASGAYAFWGICQSGTMYQWSQVASWAPTSPSSVAGTASFTGCAGN
;
A
#
# COMPACT_ATOMS: atom_id res chain seq x y z
N MET A 1 5.14 -27.31 12.50
CA MET A 1 4.26 -28.37 11.93
C MET A 1 3.08 -27.66 11.31
N LYS A 2 2.94 -27.80 10.00
CA LYS A 2 1.97 -27.08 9.15
C LYS A 2 0.53 -27.44 9.54
N ASN A 3 -0.23 -26.49 10.06
CA ASN A 3 -1.69 -26.58 10.12
C ASN A 3 -2.28 -25.30 9.50
N LEU A 4 -2.10 -25.17 8.18
CA LEU A 4 -2.94 -24.34 7.34
C LEU A 4 -4.15 -25.19 6.95
N PHE A 5 -5.29 -24.96 7.60
CA PHE A 5 -6.56 -25.49 7.09
C PHE A 5 -6.92 -24.73 5.81
N PRO A 6 -7.31 -25.42 4.71
CA PRO A 6 -7.75 -24.71 3.52
C PRO A 6 -9.03 -23.90 3.81
N LEU A 7 -9.04 -22.65 3.42
CA LEU A 7 -10.14 -21.69 3.59
C LEU A 7 -11.52 -22.23 3.15
N SER A 8 -11.53 -23.14 2.16
CA SER A 8 -12.74 -23.77 1.63
C SER A 8 -13.52 -24.66 2.63
N GLN A 9 -12.89 -25.11 3.70
CA GLN A 9 -13.54 -26.00 4.69
C GLN A 9 -14.24 -25.23 5.82
N VAL A 10 -13.88 -23.98 6.08
CA VAL A 10 -14.45 -23.17 7.17
C VAL A 10 -15.85 -22.65 6.78
N ARG A 11 -16.09 -22.40 5.49
CA ARG A 11 -17.38 -21.87 5.00
C ARG A 11 -18.52 -22.89 4.92
N LEU A 12 -18.23 -24.16 4.82
CA LEU A 12 -19.27 -25.22 4.75
C LEU A 12 -20.00 -25.45 6.08
N LEU A 13 -19.44 -24.97 7.20
CA LEU A 13 -20.01 -25.11 8.54
C LEU A 13 -20.92 -23.94 8.97
N LEU A 14 -20.82 -22.76 8.33
CA LEU A 14 -21.66 -21.59 8.68
C LEU A 14 -22.99 -21.51 7.92
N ALA A 15 -23.20 -22.28 6.87
CA ALA A 15 -24.44 -22.22 6.06
C ALA A 15 -25.64 -22.98 6.62
N LEU A 16 -25.53 -23.65 7.78
CA LEU A 16 -26.56 -24.58 8.26
C LEU A 16 -27.35 -24.16 9.52
N THR A 17 -27.18 -22.92 10.03
CA THR A 17 -27.97 -22.47 11.19
C THR A 17 -28.59 -21.08 11.02
N LEU A 18 -29.38 -20.86 9.99
CA LEU A 18 -30.30 -19.72 9.96
C LEU A 18 -31.74 -20.22 9.91
N SER A 19 -32.33 -20.54 11.08
CA SER A 19 -33.77 -20.80 11.25
C SER A 19 -34.37 -19.75 12.16
N LEU A 20 -35.17 -18.90 11.55
CA LEU A 20 -36.20 -17.99 12.05
C LEU A 20 -36.57 -18.05 13.54
N THR A 21 -36.45 -16.88 14.20
CA THR A 21 -37.46 -16.45 15.17
C THR A 21 -37.80 -14.98 14.90
N VAL A 22 -39.00 -14.74 14.43
CA VAL A 22 -39.62 -13.42 14.36
C VAL A 22 -40.12 -13.07 15.78
N GLY A 23 -39.63 -11.97 16.32
CA GLY A 23 -40.11 -11.38 17.57
C GLY A 23 -40.13 -9.85 17.41
N CYS A 24 -41.31 -9.27 17.27
CA CYS A 24 -41.58 -7.83 17.32
C CYS A 24 -41.35 -7.24 18.69
N GLY A 25 -40.71 -6.05 18.74
CA GLY A 25 -40.84 -5.16 19.90
C GLY A 25 -39.74 -4.11 20.07
N GLY A 26 -40.03 -2.86 19.72
CA GLY A 26 -39.61 -1.67 20.47
C GLY A 26 -38.16 -1.13 20.26
N GLY A 27 -38.10 0.09 19.73
CA GLY A 27 -36.90 0.88 19.44
C GLY A 27 -35.95 1.11 20.61
N GLY A 28 -34.71 1.24 20.25
CA GLY A 28 -33.58 1.65 21.09
C GLY A 28 -32.33 1.58 20.26
N SER A 29 -31.79 2.71 19.89
CA SER A 29 -30.49 2.86 19.27
C SER A 29 -29.40 2.47 20.27
N ASP A 30 -28.83 1.27 20.13
CA ASP A 30 -27.59 0.88 20.81
C ASP A 30 -26.70 0.09 19.85
N SER A 31 -25.84 0.83 19.16
CA SER A 31 -24.80 0.26 18.31
C SER A 31 -23.44 0.14 19.02
N SER A 32 -23.40 0.06 20.34
CA SER A 32 -22.15 0.06 21.14
C SER A 32 -21.86 -1.22 21.94
N SER A 33 -22.71 -2.26 21.89
CA SER A 33 -22.57 -3.40 22.81
C SER A 33 -21.65 -4.54 22.32
N GLY A 34 -21.11 -4.47 21.10
CA GLY A 34 -20.20 -5.50 20.57
C GLY A 34 -18.71 -5.28 20.86
N SER A 35 -18.31 -4.05 21.22
CA SER A 35 -16.87 -3.72 21.33
C SER A 35 -16.28 -3.98 22.73
N GLU A 36 -17.07 -4.02 23.78
CA GLU A 36 -16.57 -4.17 25.16
C GLU A 36 -16.13 -5.60 25.50
N ASN A 37 -16.56 -6.61 24.74
CA ASN A 37 -16.23 -8.02 24.95
C ASN A 37 -15.32 -8.60 23.86
N ALA A 38 -14.60 -7.78 23.09
CA ALA A 38 -13.65 -8.26 22.11
C ALA A 38 -12.34 -8.68 22.77
N ASP A 39 -11.73 -9.75 22.26
CA ASP A 39 -10.42 -10.23 22.70
C ASP A 39 -9.31 -9.28 22.28
N ILE A 40 -9.44 -8.68 21.08
CA ILE A 40 -8.52 -7.68 20.52
C ILE A 40 -9.35 -6.49 20.05
N ARG A 41 -8.96 -5.28 20.48
CA ARG A 41 -9.56 -4.02 20.05
C ARG A 41 -8.57 -3.22 19.22
N ILE A 42 -8.95 -2.87 18.00
CA ILE A 42 -8.09 -2.22 17.01
C ILE A 42 -8.75 -0.95 16.49
N ALA A 43 -7.97 0.12 16.34
CA ALA A 43 -8.35 1.28 15.53
C ALA A 43 -7.64 1.20 14.17
N ALA A 44 -8.40 1.17 13.08
CA ALA A 44 -7.86 1.20 11.73
C ALA A 44 -7.89 2.65 11.20
N LEU A 45 -6.71 3.20 10.92
CA LEU A 45 -6.50 4.55 10.41
C LEU A 45 -6.27 4.46 8.90
N PHE A 46 -7.35 4.49 8.11
CA PHE A 46 -7.29 4.24 6.66
C PHE A 46 -7.87 5.41 5.87
N ASP A 47 -7.35 5.59 4.66
CA ASP A 47 -7.84 6.57 3.68
C ASP A 47 -9.08 6.00 2.98
N LEU A 48 -10.25 6.05 3.62
CA LEU A 48 -11.47 5.50 3.04
C LEU A 48 -12.09 6.43 1.99
N SER A 49 -11.64 7.67 1.96
CA SER A 49 -11.95 8.67 0.93
C SER A 49 -10.72 9.56 0.69
N GLY A 50 -10.75 10.39 -0.36
CA GLY A 50 -9.64 11.29 -0.71
C GLY A 50 -8.55 10.63 -1.57
N PRO A 51 -7.32 11.17 -1.57
CA PRO A 51 -6.27 10.77 -2.51
C PRO A 51 -5.79 9.32 -2.39
N GLY A 52 -5.86 8.73 -1.21
CA GLY A 52 -5.46 7.34 -0.95
C GLY A 52 -6.63 6.35 -0.94
N GLN A 53 -7.79 6.74 -1.45
CA GLN A 53 -9.04 5.96 -1.34
C GLN A 53 -8.91 4.53 -1.86
N THR A 54 -8.32 4.31 -3.02
CA THR A 54 -8.15 2.97 -3.59
C THR A 54 -7.39 2.06 -2.64
N LEU A 55 -6.32 2.56 -2.02
CA LEU A 55 -5.48 1.80 -1.08
C LEU A 55 -6.20 1.53 0.24
N GLY A 56 -6.90 2.53 0.77
CA GLY A 56 -7.60 2.42 2.05
C GLY A 56 -8.81 1.49 1.99
N GLN A 57 -9.63 1.57 0.95
CA GLN A 57 -10.81 0.72 0.78
C GLN A 57 -10.44 -0.75 0.57
N SER A 58 -9.41 -1.03 -0.22
CA SER A 58 -8.92 -2.40 -0.38
C SER A 58 -8.31 -2.94 0.92
N SER A 59 -7.62 -2.12 1.71
CA SER A 59 -7.12 -2.49 3.04
C SER A 59 -8.27 -2.78 4.01
N GLN A 60 -9.36 -2.01 3.97
CA GLN A 60 -10.55 -2.26 4.77
C GLN A 60 -11.20 -3.61 4.42
N ALA A 61 -11.35 -3.92 3.13
CA ALA A 61 -11.89 -5.20 2.68
C ALA A 61 -11.03 -6.37 3.21
N ALA A 62 -9.71 -6.29 3.04
CA ALA A 62 -8.78 -7.31 3.52
C ALA A 62 -8.80 -7.51 5.03
N VAL A 63 -8.94 -6.42 5.80
CA VAL A 63 -9.07 -6.50 7.26
C VAL A 63 -10.39 -7.15 7.67
N ASN A 64 -11.50 -6.88 6.96
CA ASN A 64 -12.78 -7.53 7.24
C ASN A 64 -12.69 -9.06 7.03
N ASP A 65 -12.05 -9.53 5.95
CA ASP A 65 -11.82 -10.96 5.72
C ASP A 65 -10.94 -11.57 6.81
N ALA A 66 -9.89 -10.85 7.26
CA ALA A 66 -9.04 -11.31 8.34
C ALA A 66 -9.78 -11.37 9.69
N VAL A 67 -10.74 -10.48 9.96
CA VAL A 67 -11.61 -10.53 11.15
C VAL A 67 -12.49 -11.77 11.11
N GLU A 68 -13.11 -12.09 9.98
CA GLU A 68 -13.91 -13.32 9.84
C GLU A 68 -13.06 -14.58 10.07
N LEU A 69 -11.85 -14.60 9.51
CA LEU A 69 -10.91 -15.70 9.73
C LEU A 69 -10.51 -15.84 11.20
N SER A 70 -10.28 -14.73 11.90
CA SER A 70 -9.93 -14.70 13.32
C SER A 70 -11.06 -15.25 14.19
N LEU A 71 -12.31 -14.89 13.89
CA LEU A 71 -13.48 -15.43 14.56
C LEU A 71 -13.60 -16.95 14.36
N GLY A 72 -13.32 -17.44 13.15
CA GLY A 72 -13.25 -18.87 12.85
C GLY A 72 -12.18 -19.63 13.64
N ARG A 73 -11.13 -18.91 14.11
CA ARG A 73 -10.07 -19.44 15.00
C ARG A 73 -10.39 -19.26 16.50
N GLY A 74 -11.57 -18.74 16.83
CA GLY A 74 -12.01 -18.50 18.20
C GLY A 74 -11.46 -17.22 18.83
N VAL A 75 -10.99 -16.26 18.04
CA VAL A 75 -10.52 -14.95 18.49
C VAL A 75 -11.50 -13.87 18.00
N ASN A 76 -12.12 -13.15 18.93
CA ASN A 76 -13.07 -12.09 18.62
C ASN A 76 -12.31 -10.75 18.48
N VAL A 77 -12.14 -10.26 17.25
CA VAL A 77 -11.47 -9.01 16.95
C VAL A 77 -12.50 -7.92 16.65
N SER A 78 -12.41 -6.78 17.33
CA SER A 78 -13.20 -5.58 17.04
C SER A 78 -12.34 -4.54 16.38
N VAL A 79 -12.71 -4.10 15.17
CA VAL A 79 -12.01 -3.06 14.42
C VAL A 79 -12.92 -1.84 14.30
N ARG A 80 -12.43 -0.69 14.78
CA ARG A 80 -13.05 0.61 14.56
C ARG A 80 -12.30 1.36 13.46
N TYR A 81 -13.00 1.66 12.38
CA TYR A 81 -12.43 2.36 11.24
C TYR A 81 -12.56 3.88 11.37
N TYR A 82 -11.49 4.58 11.03
CA TYR A 82 -11.40 6.03 10.93
C TYR A 82 -10.97 6.42 9.52
N ASP A 83 -11.77 7.24 8.84
CA ASP A 83 -11.42 7.80 7.53
C ASP A 83 -10.45 8.98 7.71
N THR A 84 -9.18 8.73 7.42
CA THR A 84 -8.12 9.72 7.62
C THR A 84 -7.94 10.67 6.43
N GLN A 85 -8.40 10.29 5.25
CA GLN A 85 -8.37 11.09 4.01
C GLN A 85 -6.95 11.54 3.59
N SER A 86 -5.92 10.77 3.92
CA SER A 86 -4.51 11.15 3.78
C SER A 86 -4.16 12.48 4.48
N ASP A 87 -4.92 12.84 5.53
CA ASP A 87 -4.76 14.09 6.28
C ASP A 87 -4.12 13.82 7.65
N PRO A 88 -2.87 14.26 7.88
CA PRO A 88 -2.18 14.04 9.14
C PRO A 88 -2.91 14.59 10.38
N ALA A 89 -3.68 15.68 10.23
CA ALA A 89 -4.42 16.27 11.35
C ALA A 89 -5.64 15.40 11.74
N LYS A 90 -6.34 14.84 10.75
CA LYS A 90 -7.43 13.88 10.98
C LYS A 90 -6.91 12.60 11.62
N THR A 91 -5.79 12.09 11.14
CA THR A 91 -5.14 10.91 11.69
C THR A 91 -4.74 11.13 13.16
N GLN A 92 -4.18 12.30 13.49
CA GLN A 92 -3.86 12.65 14.87
C GLN A 92 -5.11 12.73 15.77
N ALA A 93 -6.20 13.30 15.26
CA ALA A 93 -7.45 13.36 15.99
C ALA A 93 -8.03 11.94 16.24
N ALA A 94 -8.02 11.08 15.22
CA ALA A 94 -8.48 9.69 15.31
C ALA A 94 -7.65 8.87 16.31
N LEU A 95 -6.31 8.99 16.27
CA LEU A 95 -5.43 8.34 17.25
C LEU A 95 -5.77 8.80 18.68
N THR A 96 -5.92 10.12 18.89
CA THR A 96 -6.21 10.68 20.22
C THR A 96 -7.55 10.18 20.75
N GLU A 97 -8.58 10.13 19.91
CA GLU A 97 -9.91 9.60 20.26
C GLU A 97 -9.83 8.12 20.63
N ALA A 98 -9.18 7.30 19.79
CA ALA A 98 -9.04 5.87 20.04
C ALA A 98 -8.27 5.57 21.33
N LEU A 99 -7.20 6.34 21.62
CA LEU A 99 -6.44 6.22 22.88
C LEU A 99 -7.30 6.59 24.10
N ALA A 100 -8.16 7.61 23.99
CA ALA A 100 -9.10 7.99 25.05
C ALA A 100 -10.13 6.89 25.32
N ASP A 101 -10.53 6.12 24.30
CA ASP A 101 -11.40 4.96 24.41
C ASP A 101 -10.65 3.68 24.86
N GLY A 102 -9.37 3.79 25.19
CA GLY A 102 -8.52 2.70 25.68
C GLY A 102 -8.10 1.72 24.57
N ILE A 103 -8.11 2.12 23.30
CA ILE A 103 -7.54 1.34 22.19
C ILE A 103 -6.08 1.73 22.04
N SER A 104 -5.19 0.75 22.02
CA SER A 104 -3.73 0.92 21.98
C SER A 104 -3.04 0.20 20.81
N ILE A 105 -3.82 -0.54 20.03
CA ILE A 105 -3.36 -1.22 18.81
C ILE A 105 -3.99 -0.53 17.61
N PHE A 106 -3.15 -0.15 16.64
CA PHE A 106 -3.55 0.58 15.45
C PHE A 106 -3.09 -0.16 14.20
N LEU A 107 -4.00 -0.36 13.24
CA LEU A 107 -3.67 -0.69 11.86
C LEU A 107 -3.66 0.59 11.02
N GLY A 108 -2.64 0.77 10.22
CA GLY A 108 -2.37 2.07 9.60
C GLY A 108 -1.40 2.90 10.45
N PRO A 109 -1.24 4.20 10.10
CA PRO A 109 -1.90 4.87 8.98
C PRO A 109 -1.35 4.43 7.61
N GLN A 110 -2.09 4.82 6.57
CA GLN A 110 -1.77 4.49 5.18
C GLN A 110 -0.52 5.21 4.70
N THR A 111 -0.39 6.49 4.98
CA THR A 111 0.68 7.33 4.42
C THR A 111 1.79 7.65 5.42
N SER A 112 2.98 7.91 4.91
CA SER A 112 4.14 8.27 5.74
C SER A 112 3.99 9.65 6.41
N SER A 113 3.22 10.56 5.81
CA SER A 113 2.93 11.87 6.40
C SER A 113 2.07 11.74 7.65
N GLU A 114 1.08 10.88 7.59
CA GLU A 114 0.21 10.53 8.72
C GLU A 114 0.99 9.81 9.82
N ALA A 115 1.79 8.82 9.45
CA ALA A 115 2.65 8.09 10.40
C ALA A 115 3.60 9.04 11.13
N ARG A 116 4.26 9.95 10.42
CA ARG A 116 5.12 10.98 11.01
C ARG A 116 4.38 11.86 12.02
N GLN A 117 3.14 12.24 11.71
CA GLN A 117 2.34 13.10 12.55
C GLN A 117 1.98 12.45 13.88
N ILE A 118 1.55 11.18 13.85
CA ILE A 118 1.05 10.51 15.05
C ILE A 118 2.14 9.89 15.93
N LEU A 119 3.34 9.66 15.37
CA LEU A 119 4.41 8.89 16.01
C LEU A 119 4.80 9.41 17.41
N PRO A 120 4.95 10.72 17.69
CA PRO A 120 5.24 11.20 19.03
C PRO A 120 4.17 10.79 20.06
N THR A 121 2.89 11.00 19.72
CA THR A 121 1.77 10.65 20.61
C THR A 121 1.65 9.15 20.81
N ALA A 122 1.85 8.36 19.75
CA ALA A 122 1.83 6.91 19.82
C ALA A 122 2.99 6.34 20.69
N ASN A 123 4.18 6.95 20.59
CA ASN A 123 5.33 6.61 21.43
C ASN A 123 5.04 6.87 22.92
N ASP A 124 4.54 8.05 23.24
CA ASP A 124 4.23 8.46 24.62
C ASP A 124 3.14 7.58 25.24
N ALA A 125 2.17 7.16 24.43
CA ALA A 125 1.11 6.24 24.84
C ALA A 125 1.55 4.76 24.94
N GLY A 126 2.75 4.41 24.50
CA GLY A 126 3.19 3.02 24.38
C GLY A 126 2.32 2.20 23.42
N ALA A 127 1.73 2.83 22.41
CA ALA A 127 0.88 2.17 21.43
C ALA A 127 1.67 1.23 20.51
N LEU A 128 0.99 0.29 19.87
CA LEU A 128 1.47 -0.51 18.76
C LEU A 128 0.81 0.01 17.48
N VAL A 129 1.58 0.55 16.57
CA VAL A 129 1.13 1.08 15.28
C VAL A 129 1.69 0.21 14.16
N ILE A 130 0.84 -0.46 13.40
CA ILE A 130 1.23 -1.37 12.33
C ILE A 130 0.78 -0.78 11.01
N SER A 131 1.70 -0.14 10.30
CA SER A 131 1.40 0.45 9.00
C SER A 131 1.59 -0.56 7.88
N GLN A 132 0.57 -0.69 7.07
CA GLN A 132 0.58 -1.50 5.85
C GLN A 132 1.14 -0.75 4.64
N GLY A 133 1.25 0.59 4.70
CA GLY A 133 1.54 1.41 3.52
C GLY A 133 2.61 2.50 3.68
N SER A 134 3.08 2.79 4.91
CA SER A 134 4.11 3.82 5.13
C SER A 134 5.51 3.29 4.76
N THR A 135 6.15 3.87 3.74
CA THR A 135 7.44 3.40 3.18
C THR A 135 8.60 4.36 3.42
N ALA A 136 8.35 5.64 3.81
CA ALA A 136 9.40 6.66 3.92
C ALA A 136 10.60 6.20 4.76
N SER A 137 11.79 6.21 4.16
CA SER A 137 13.04 5.80 4.83
C SER A 137 13.38 6.67 6.05
N SER A 138 12.87 7.90 6.11
CA SER A 138 13.05 8.81 7.24
C SER A 138 12.30 8.39 8.51
N LEU A 139 11.41 7.41 8.42
CA LEU A 139 10.67 6.82 9.53
C LEU A 139 11.25 5.48 10.02
N ALA A 140 12.42 5.08 9.53
CA ALA A 140 13.14 3.92 10.03
C ALA A 140 13.83 4.25 11.37
N ILE A 141 13.05 4.35 12.45
CA ILE A 141 13.50 4.80 13.77
C ILE A 141 13.46 3.61 14.75
N PRO A 142 14.61 3.15 15.26
CA PRO A 142 14.63 2.02 16.19
C PRO A 142 13.87 2.32 17.50
N ASN A 143 13.14 1.33 17.99
CA ASN A 143 12.42 1.34 19.28
C ASN A 143 11.26 2.32 19.37
N ASP A 144 10.72 2.78 18.26
CA ASP A 144 9.50 3.59 18.25
C ASP A 144 8.20 2.74 18.26
N ALA A 145 7.05 3.39 18.06
CA ALA A 145 5.75 2.73 18.06
C ALA A 145 5.39 2.12 16.70
N LEU A 146 6.13 2.45 15.63
CA LEU A 146 5.77 2.16 14.24
C LEU A 146 6.43 0.88 13.75
N TYR A 147 5.62 -0.06 13.30
CA TYR A 147 6.03 -1.28 12.62
C TYR A 147 5.46 -1.26 11.21
N ARG A 148 6.30 -1.58 10.20
CA ARG A 148 5.90 -1.46 8.80
C ARG A 148 5.96 -2.81 8.10
N MET A 149 4.82 -3.19 7.53
CA MET A 149 4.65 -4.48 6.86
C MET A 149 5.08 -4.44 5.39
N VAL A 150 5.63 -3.32 4.94
CA VAL A 150 6.18 -3.09 3.61
C VAL A 150 7.63 -2.62 3.72
N PRO A 151 8.49 -2.92 2.73
CA PRO A 151 9.86 -2.42 2.70
C PRO A 151 9.91 -0.89 2.56
N THR A 152 11.04 -0.31 2.91
CA THR A 152 11.24 1.15 2.79
C THR A 152 11.48 1.59 1.35
N ASP A 153 11.27 2.88 1.06
CA ASP A 153 11.53 3.55 -0.23
C ASP A 153 12.89 3.20 -0.85
N ARG A 154 13.89 2.85 -0.04
CA ARG A 154 15.22 2.46 -0.56
C ARG A 154 15.17 1.19 -1.41
N VAL A 155 14.37 0.21 -1.00
CA VAL A 155 14.25 -1.05 -1.75
C VAL A 155 13.38 -0.80 -2.98
N GLU A 156 12.28 -0.10 -2.81
CA GLU A 156 11.33 0.23 -3.87
C GLU A 156 11.98 1.06 -4.98
N ALA A 157 12.61 2.19 -4.64
CA ALA A 157 13.29 3.06 -5.60
C ALA A 157 14.39 2.33 -6.37
N ARG A 158 15.07 1.38 -5.72
CA ARG A 158 16.07 0.54 -6.40
C ARG A 158 15.42 -0.35 -7.45
N ALA A 159 14.29 -0.97 -7.14
CA ALA A 159 13.56 -1.81 -8.09
C ALA A 159 13.11 -0.99 -9.31
N ILE A 160 12.58 0.21 -9.09
CA ILE A 160 12.15 1.13 -10.16
C ILE A 160 13.35 1.54 -11.04
N TYR A 161 14.46 1.94 -10.42
CA TYR A 161 15.66 2.33 -11.15
C TYR A 161 16.22 1.19 -12.00
N ASP A 162 16.34 -0.01 -11.44
CA ASP A 162 16.84 -1.18 -12.15
C ASP A 162 15.99 -1.52 -13.38
N LEU A 163 14.64 -1.44 -13.27
CA LEU A 163 13.76 -1.67 -14.41
C LEU A 163 13.92 -0.56 -15.46
N ALA A 164 14.03 0.70 -15.05
CA ALA A 164 14.19 1.82 -15.98
C ALA A 164 15.51 1.69 -16.78
N ILE A 165 16.61 1.33 -16.12
CA ILE A 165 17.91 1.08 -16.78
C ILE A 165 17.83 -0.15 -17.70
N LEU A 166 17.22 -1.25 -17.26
CA LEU A 166 17.01 -2.44 -18.09
C LEU A 166 16.28 -2.09 -19.40
N ARG A 167 15.31 -1.16 -19.34
CA ARG A 167 14.56 -0.68 -20.49
C ARG A 167 15.26 0.42 -21.29
N GLY A 168 16.47 0.78 -20.88
CA GLY A 168 17.38 1.65 -21.62
C GLY A 168 17.24 3.13 -21.30
N ALA A 169 16.54 3.53 -20.24
CA ALA A 169 16.55 4.92 -19.79
C ALA A 169 17.96 5.35 -19.35
N SER A 170 18.36 6.58 -19.65
CA SER A 170 19.65 7.15 -19.23
C SER A 170 19.51 8.54 -18.61
N SER A 171 18.34 9.16 -18.80
CA SER A 171 18.03 10.48 -18.26
C SER A 171 16.63 10.46 -17.64
N PHE A 172 16.46 11.15 -16.54
CA PHE A 172 15.24 11.11 -15.75
C PHE A 172 14.70 12.51 -15.45
N ILE A 173 13.37 12.60 -15.41
CA ILE A 173 12.64 13.70 -14.79
C ILE A 173 11.90 13.08 -13.60
N THR A 174 12.11 13.59 -12.40
CA THR A 174 11.33 13.18 -11.24
C THR A 174 10.18 14.14 -11.02
N VAL A 175 9.01 13.60 -10.76
CA VAL A 175 7.77 14.33 -10.47
C VAL A 175 7.17 13.71 -9.23
N ASN A 176 6.92 14.49 -8.19
CA ASN A 176 6.31 13.95 -6.99
C ASN A 176 5.33 14.90 -6.31
N ARG A 177 4.34 14.30 -5.68
CA ARG A 177 3.47 14.93 -4.70
C ARG A 177 4.30 15.40 -3.50
N GLN A 178 4.02 16.60 -2.97
CA GLN A 178 4.70 17.17 -1.80
C GLN A 178 4.13 16.59 -0.50
N ASP A 179 4.52 15.37 -0.20
CA ASP A 179 4.27 14.70 1.09
C ASP A 179 5.47 13.83 1.47
N THR A 180 5.47 13.31 2.70
CA THR A 180 6.64 12.59 3.25
C THR A 180 7.00 11.33 2.47
N GLY A 181 6.00 10.54 2.03
CA GLY A 181 6.23 9.28 1.31
C GLY A 181 6.73 9.55 -0.10
N ASN A 182 5.93 10.25 -0.91
CA ASN A 182 6.24 10.50 -2.32
C ASN A 182 7.55 11.31 -2.50
N GLN A 183 7.85 12.26 -1.58
CA GLN A 183 9.12 12.96 -1.57
C GLN A 183 10.27 12.01 -1.23
N GLY A 184 10.13 11.16 -0.20
CA GLY A 184 11.16 10.20 0.21
C GLY A 184 11.50 9.20 -0.89
N LEU A 185 10.47 8.71 -1.59
CA LEU A 185 10.64 7.79 -2.73
C LEU A 185 11.36 8.51 -3.90
N ALA A 186 10.96 9.75 -4.24
CA ALA A 186 11.60 10.53 -5.30
C ALA A 186 13.07 10.85 -4.97
N ASP A 187 13.38 11.19 -3.72
CA ASP A 187 14.74 11.43 -3.26
C ASP A 187 15.59 10.14 -3.34
N SER A 188 15.04 9.01 -2.95
CA SER A 188 15.69 7.70 -3.03
C SER A 188 15.97 7.30 -4.49
N PHE A 189 14.99 7.48 -5.38
CA PHE A 189 15.15 7.24 -6.82
C PHE A 189 16.20 8.15 -7.44
N THR A 190 16.16 9.45 -7.15
CA THR A 190 17.14 10.43 -7.60
C THR A 190 18.55 10.04 -7.14
N GLY A 191 18.69 9.59 -5.90
CA GLY A 191 19.97 9.10 -5.37
C GLY A 191 20.51 7.90 -6.16
N TYR A 192 19.68 6.92 -6.52
CA TYR A 192 20.11 5.80 -7.37
C TYR A 192 20.46 6.24 -8.79
N ALA A 193 19.68 7.15 -9.38
CA ALA A 193 19.94 7.67 -10.71
C ALA A 193 21.32 8.37 -10.79
N LEU A 194 21.59 9.27 -9.86
CA LEU A 194 22.87 10.00 -9.82
C LEU A 194 24.06 9.07 -9.53
N ASN A 195 23.93 8.16 -8.55
CA ASN A 195 24.98 7.21 -8.21
C ASN A 195 25.25 6.19 -9.31
N GLY A 196 24.23 5.87 -10.13
CA GLY A 196 24.35 5.00 -11.29
C GLY A 196 24.87 5.68 -12.56
N GLY A 197 25.17 6.99 -12.49
CA GLY A 197 25.70 7.77 -13.62
C GLY A 197 24.63 8.25 -14.60
N SER A 198 23.34 8.16 -14.25
CA SER A 198 22.26 8.72 -15.04
C SER A 198 22.15 10.24 -14.85
N ILE A 199 21.50 10.91 -15.80
CA ILE A 199 21.27 12.36 -15.74
C ILE A 199 19.88 12.61 -15.15
N VAL A 200 19.77 13.52 -14.18
CA VAL A 200 18.48 14.02 -13.70
C VAL A 200 18.26 15.41 -14.30
N LEU A 201 17.32 15.48 -15.24
CA LEU A 201 17.01 16.66 -16.04
C LEU A 201 16.12 17.67 -15.31
N GLY A 202 15.34 17.18 -14.33
CA GLY A 202 14.45 18.01 -13.53
C GLY A 202 13.88 17.27 -12.34
N ASN A 203 13.60 18.04 -11.28
CA ASN A 203 12.86 17.58 -10.10
C ASN A 203 11.66 18.50 -9.96
N LEU A 204 10.48 18.01 -10.35
CA LEU A 204 9.23 18.75 -10.31
C LEU A 204 8.38 18.27 -9.15
N GLN A 205 7.62 19.17 -8.57
CA GLN A 205 6.77 18.86 -7.42
C GLN A 205 5.41 19.54 -7.57
N TYR A 206 4.38 18.92 -7.02
CA TYR A 206 3.05 19.51 -6.91
C TYR A 206 2.51 19.40 -5.48
N PRO A 207 1.70 20.39 -5.04
CA PRO A 207 1.16 20.38 -3.68
C PRO A 207 0.32 19.16 -3.39
N ALA A 208 0.38 18.62 -2.16
CA ALA A 208 -0.43 17.49 -1.71
C ALA A 208 -1.94 17.74 -1.81
N SER A 209 -2.37 19.00 -1.78
CA SER A 209 -3.78 19.39 -1.95
C SER A 209 -4.24 19.45 -3.42
N GLN A 210 -3.31 19.34 -4.39
CA GLN A 210 -3.65 19.38 -5.81
C GLN A 210 -4.00 17.99 -6.30
N THR A 211 -5.27 17.77 -6.64
CA THR A 211 -5.79 16.50 -7.16
C THR A 211 -6.27 16.59 -8.63
N SER A 212 -6.17 17.78 -9.23
CA SER A 212 -6.58 18.05 -10.61
C SER A 212 -5.84 19.25 -11.19
N ASN A 213 -6.11 19.59 -12.48
CA ASN A 213 -5.55 20.76 -13.17
C ASN A 213 -4.01 20.72 -13.31
N PHE A 214 -3.48 19.62 -13.84
CA PHE A 214 -2.04 19.41 -14.02
C PHE A 214 -1.48 19.87 -15.37
N SER A 215 -2.20 20.69 -16.15
CA SER A 215 -1.73 21.15 -17.47
C SER A 215 -0.41 21.94 -17.41
N ALA A 216 -0.21 22.75 -16.37
CA ALA A 216 1.05 23.47 -16.18
C ALA A 216 2.21 22.49 -15.93
N LEU A 217 2.03 21.51 -15.05
CA LEU A 217 3.03 20.48 -14.75
C LEU A 217 3.36 19.65 -16.01
N ALA A 218 2.34 19.23 -16.77
CA ALA A 218 2.53 18.50 -18.02
C ALA A 218 3.34 19.33 -19.03
N GLY A 219 3.05 20.64 -19.15
CA GLY A 219 3.81 21.57 -19.98
C GLY A 219 5.27 21.71 -19.55
N GLU A 220 5.55 21.73 -18.24
CA GLU A 220 6.94 21.77 -17.73
C GLU A 220 7.70 20.46 -18.08
N ILE A 221 7.09 19.29 -17.88
CA ILE A 221 7.68 17.99 -18.29
C ILE A 221 7.96 18.00 -19.80
N SER A 222 6.96 18.41 -20.61
CA SER A 222 7.05 18.52 -22.07
C SER A 222 8.19 19.43 -22.53
N ALA A 223 8.38 20.58 -21.87
CA ALA A 223 9.46 21.52 -22.16
C ALA A 223 10.85 20.92 -21.89
N ILE A 224 11.03 20.20 -20.77
CA ILE A 224 12.29 19.53 -20.44
C ILE A 224 12.59 18.44 -21.50
N VAL A 225 11.61 17.61 -21.86
CA VAL A 225 11.77 16.56 -22.88
C VAL A 225 12.15 17.19 -24.22
N SER A 226 11.48 18.27 -24.64
CA SER A 226 11.74 18.95 -25.92
C SER A 226 13.13 19.60 -25.98
N SER A 227 13.69 19.99 -24.83
CA SER A 227 15.03 20.58 -24.74
C SER A 227 16.17 19.56 -24.77
N SER A 228 15.85 18.25 -24.63
CA SER A 228 16.84 17.16 -24.54
C SER A 228 16.55 16.04 -25.56
N PRO A 229 16.50 16.33 -26.86
CA PRO A 229 15.95 15.42 -27.88
C PRO A 229 16.80 14.16 -28.14
N ASN A 230 18.04 14.13 -27.68
CA ASN A 230 18.95 12.99 -27.86
C ASN A 230 19.01 12.07 -26.63
N ASP A 231 18.33 12.45 -25.55
CA ASP A 231 18.32 11.67 -24.31
C ASP A 231 17.25 10.59 -24.35
N ARG A 232 17.56 9.45 -23.75
CA ARG A 232 16.58 8.40 -23.49
C ARG A 232 15.89 8.68 -22.16
N ILE A 233 14.92 9.59 -22.23
CA ILE A 233 14.25 10.16 -21.06
C ILE A 233 13.16 9.23 -20.57
N ALA A 234 13.10 9.05 -19.24
CA ALA A 234 11.96 8.50 -18.54
C ALA A 234 11.49 9.46 -17.45
N VAL A 235 10.21 9.44 -17.13
CA VAL A 235 9.61 10.19 -16.02
C VAL A 235 9.39 9.24 -14.87
N PHE A 236 9.89 9.58 -13.69
CA PHE A 236 9.48 8.96 -12.44
C PHE A 236 8.39 9.83 -11.81
N LEU A 237 7.20 9.26 -11.61
CA LEU A 237 5.99 9.94 -11.11
C LEU A 237 5.52 9.29 -9.81
N ALA A 238 5.72 9.95 -8.68
CA ALA A 238 5.27 9.52 -7.37
C ALA A 238 4.04 10.31 -6.91
N GLY A 239 2.95 9.62 -6.66
CA GLY A 239 1.65 10.15 -6.26
C GLY A 239 0.67 9.03 -5.93
N PHE A 240 -0.58 9.41 -5.69
CA PHE A 240 -1.68 8.50 -5.41
C PHE A 240 -2.70 8.49 -6.56
N ASP A 241 -3.98 8.42 -6.26
CA ASP A 241 -5.07 8.37 -7.25
C ASP A 241 -5.09 9.56 -8.24
N GLU A 242 -4.55 10.73 -7.85
CA GLU A 242 -4.43 11.91 -8.72
C GLU A 242 -3.46 11.72 -9.90
N VAL A 243 -2.63 10.69 -9.89
CA VAL A 243 -1.76 10.31 -11.02
C VAL A 243 -2.58 10.16 -12.32
N ALA A 244 -3.81 9.69 -12.25
CA ALA A 244 -4.72 9.65 -13.39
C ALA A 244 -4.89 11.04 -14.04
N SER A 245 -5.11 12.09 -13.24
CA SER A 245 -5.24 13.47 -13.73
C SER A 245 -3.93 14.02 -14.31
N VAL A 246 -2.77 13.62 -13.75
CA VAL A 246 -1.45 13.97 -14.31
C VAL A 246 -1.26 13.34 -15.69
N LEU A 247 -1.55 12.04 -15.83
CA LEU A 247 -1.44 11.32 -17.11
C LEU A 247 -2.40 11.86 -18.17
N ALA A 248 -3.65 12.18 -17.77
CA ALA A 248 -4.62 12.81 -18.68
C ALA A 248 -4.15 14.18 -19.18
N ALA A 249 -3.46 14.96 -18.33
CA ALA A 249 -2.86 16.23 -18.75
C ALA A 249 -1.65 15.99 -19.68
N CYS A 250 -0.81 15.00 -19.39
CA CYS A 250 0.33 14.62 -20.24
C CYS A 250 -0.12 14.14 -21.64
N ALA A 251 -1.30 13.54 -21.76
CA ALA A 251 -1.85 13.11 -23.04
C ALA A 251 -2.06 14.27 -24.05
N ALA A 252 -2.20 15.50 -23.56
CA ALA A 252 -2.32 16.69 -24.39
C ALA A 252 -0.98 17.21 -24.93
N GLU A 253 0.14 16.68 -24.46
CA GLU A 253 1.50 17.12 -24.77
C GLU A 253 2.17 16.19 -25.79
N PRO A 254 2.30 16.59 -27.09
CA PRO A 254 2.86 15.70 -28.13
C PRO A 254 4.27 15.19 -27.85
N ALA A 255 5.11 15.99 -27.17
CA ALA A 255 6.46 15.59 -26.82
C ALA A 255 6.53 14.42 -25.83
N LEU A 256 5.43 14.12 -25.12
CA LEU A 256 5.36 13.06 -24.13
C LEU A 256 4.84 11.73 -24.70
N ALA A 257 4.38 11.67 -25.95
CA ALA A 257 3.75 10.51 -26.56
C ALA A 257 4.62 9.23 -26.56
N GLY A 258 5.94 9.36 -26.50
CA GLY A 258 6.88 8.21 -26.46
C GLY A 258 7.70 8.12 -25.19
N VAL A 259 7.40 8.93 -24.17
CA VAL A 259 8.15 8.98 -22.93
C VAL A 259 7.56 7.97 -21.94
N THR A 260 8.39 7.04 -21.47
CA THR A 260 7.97 6.04 -20.47
C THR A 260 7.89 6.66 -19.08
N PHE A 261 6.82 6.33 -18.36
CA PHE A 261 6.60 6.72 -16.97
C PHE A 261 6.81 5.52 -16.05
N TYR A 262 7.47 5.73 -14.92
CA TYR A 262 7.60 4.79 -13.82
C TYR A 262 6.93 5.40 -12.59
N GLY A 263 6.22 4.60 -11.81
CA GLY A 263 5.52 5.06 -10.61
C GLY A 263 5.92 4.26 -9.38
N GLY A 264 5.55 4.78 -8.22
CA GLY A 264 5.66 4.09 -6.94
C GLY A 264 4.39 3.29 -6.61
N ASP A 265 4.46 2.58 -5.49
CA ASP A 265 3.41 1.71 -4.94
C ASP A 265 2.09 2.45 -4.64
N GLY A 266 2.17 3.74 -4.33
CA GLY A 266 0.99 4.59 -4.10
C GLY A 266 0.05 4.73 -5.30
N SER A 267 0.53 4.50 -6.52
CA SER A 267 -0.25 4.58 -7.77
C SER A 267 -0.46 3.22 -8.45
N ALA A 268 0.14 2.16 -7.93
CA ALA A 268 -0.04 0.82 -8.47
C ALA A 268 -1.49 0.34 -8.28
N LEU A 269 -2.08 -0.16 -9.36
CA LEU A 269 -3.46 -0.68 -9.38
C LEU A 269 -4.54 0.37 -9.06
N ALA A 270 -4.22 1.68 -9.16
CA ALA A 270 -5.18 2.74 -8.95
C ALA A 270 -6.36 2.63 -9.93
N THR A 271 -7.57 2.48 -9.41
CA THR A 271 -8.80 2.36 -10.21
C THR A 271 -9.10 3.63 -11.00
N THR A 272 -8.65 4.77 -10.50
CA THR A 272 -8.78 6.08 -11.17
C THR A 272 -8.06 6.11 -12.52
N VAL A 273 -6.95 5.38 -12.69
CA VAL A 273 -6.22 5.32 -13.97
C VAL A 273 -7.00 4.51 -15.02
N THR A 274 -7.58 3.37 -14.64
CA THR A 274 -8.37 2.54 -15.56
C THR A 274 -9.73 3.14 -15.87
N SER A 275 -10.32 3.90 -14.95
CA SER A 275 -11.61 4.58 -15.10
C SER A 275 -11.52 5.86 -15.96
N ASP A 276 -10.39 6.58 -15.95
CA ASP A 276 -10.14 7.72 -16.82
C ASP A 276 -9.61 7.23 -18.18
N ARG A 277 -10.47 7.27 -19.20
CA ARG A 277 -10.12 6.78 -20.54
C ARG A 277 -8.90 7.48 -21.14
N THR A 278 -8.73 8.79 -20.90
CA THR A 278 -7.59 9.56 -21.43
C THR A 278 -6.30 9.14 -20.77
N ALA A 279 -6.31 9.02 -19.44
CA ALA A 279 -5.18 8.52 -18.66
C ALA A 279 -4.80 7.08 -19.06
N ALA A 280 -5.79 6.19 -19.17
CA ALA A 280 -5.57 4.80 -19.55
C ALA A 280 -4.98 4.64 -20.96
N GLN A 281 -5.49 5.43 -21.94
CA GLN A 281 -4.96 5.42 -23.30
C GLN A 281 -3.52 5.93 -23.36
N PHE A 282 -3.22 6.99 -22.63
CA PHE A 282 -1.87 7.53 -22.55
C PHE A 282 -0.93 6.54 -21.86
N ALA A 283 -1.31 6.00 -20.71
CA ALA A 283 -0.53 5.02 -19.96
C ALA A 283 -0.23 3.75 -20.78
N ASN A 284 -1.21 3.27 -21.57
CA ASN A 284 -0.99 2.12 -22.46
C ASN A 284 -0.03 2.44 -23.60
N ALA A 285 -0.11 3.64 -24.19
CA ALA A 285 0.68 4.03 -25.36
C ALA A 285 2.12 4.45 -25.01
N ALA A 286 2.31 5.23 -23.95
CA ALA A 286 3.61 5.72 -23.49
C ALA A 286 4.34 4.68 -22.60
N GLY A 287 3.59 3.88 -21.89
CA GLY A 287 4.05 2.96 -20.86
C GLY A 287 4.09 3.63 -19.48
N LEU A 288 3.17 3.23 -18.61
CA LEU A 288 3.20 3.55 -17.18
C LEU A 288 3.52 2.25 -16.43
N PHE A 289 4.54 2.29 -15.58
CA PHE A 289 5.01 1.12 -14.84
C PHE A 289 5.20 1.43 -13.34
N PRO A 290 4.12 1.61 -12.56
CA PRO A 290 4.21 1.63 -11.11
C PRO A 290 4.53 0.24 -10.58
N ASN A 291 5.17 0.19 -9.43
CA ASN A 291 5.46 -1.07 -8.77
C ASN A 291 4.66 -1.22 -7.47
N ALA A 292 4.50 -2.46 -7.05
CA ALA A 292 4.01 -2.80 -5.72
C ALA A 292 4.76 -4.04 -5.21
N LEU A 293 4.80 -4.22 -3.91
CA LEU A 293 5.37 -5.43 -3.30
C LEU A 293 4.74 -6.67 -3.97
N SER A 294 5.60 -7.54 -4.49
CA SER A 294 5.17 -8.74 -5.21
C SER A 294 4.69 -9.79 -4.23
N THR A 295 3.49 -10.23 -4.43
CA THR A 295 2.86 -11.20 -3.55
C THR A 295 1.83 -12.01 -4.29
N ILE A 296 1.27 -12.93 -3.64
CA ILE A 296 0.20 -13.89 -3.86
C ILE A 296 0.77 -15.23 -4.31
N PRO A 297 1.13 -16.09 -3.34
CA PRO A 297 1.20 -17.52 -3.61
C PRO A 297 -0.15 -18.01 -4.17
N ALA A 298 -0.10 -19.02 -5.06
CA ALA A 298 -1.29 -19.57 -5.71
C ALA A 298 -2.40 -19.99 -4.72
N ASP A 299 -2.04 -20.32 -3.49
CA ASP A 299 -2.97 -20.74 -2.44
C ASP A 299 -3.87 -19.60 -1.91
N PHE A 300 -3.61 -18.35 -2.28
CA PHE A 300 -4.35 -17.16 -1.82
C PHE A 300 -5.09 -16.42 -2.94
N MET A 301 -5.22 -17.03 -4.13
CA MET A 301 -5.94 -16.39 -5.25
C MET A 301 -7.40 -16.13 -4.93
N ASP A 302 -8.07 -17.06 -4.24
CA ASP A 302 -9.48 -16.90 -3.83
C ASP A 302 -9.65 -15.68 -2.90
N LEU A 303 -8.74 -15.47 -1.95
CA LEU A 303 -8.73 -14.29 -1.08
C LEU A 303 -8.55 -12.99 -1.87
N ALA A 304 -7.64 -12.98 -2.85
CA ALA A 304 -7.41 -11.82 -3.69
C ALA A 304 -8.67 -11.45 -4.49
N GLU A 305 -9.40 -12.43 -5.02
CA GLU A 305 -10.67 -12.23 -5.72
C GLU A 305 -11.75 -11.69 -4.79
N GLU A 306 -11.84 -12.18 -3.55
CA GLU A 306 -12.80 -11.70 -2.54
C GLU A 306 -12.55 -10.25 -2.15
N ILE A 307 -11.30 -9.89 -1.84
CA ILE A 307 -10.92 -8.52 -1.50
C ILE A 307 -11.23 -7.59 -2.69
N THR A 308 -10.85 -7.98 -3.91
CA THR A 308 -11.11 -7.20 -5.12
C THR A 308 -12.59 -6.92 -5.32
N ALA A 309 -13.44 -7.94 -5.15
CA ALA A 309 -14.88 -7.81 -5.30
C ALA A 309 -15.51 -6.91 -4.22
N ALA A 310 -14.93 -6.90 -3.00
CA ALA A 310 -15.48 -6.14 -1.87
C ALA A 310 -15.28 -4.63 -1.98
N TYR A 311 -14.24 -4.15 -2.70
CA TYR A 311 -13.99 -2.71 -2.86
C TYR A 311 -14.19 -2.21 -4.32
N ASP A 312 -14.75 -3.06 -5.19
CA ASP A 312 -15.02 -2.74 -6.62
C ASP A 312 -13.74 -2.32 -7.39
N GLY A 313 -12.62 -2.97 -7.08
CA GLY A 313 -11.34 -2.70 -7.71
C GLY A 313 -11.01 -3.64 -8.87
N ASP A 314 -9.94 -3.33 -9.60
CA ASP A 314 -9.46 -4.18 -10.69
C ASP A 314 -8.67 -5.39 -10.16
N GLN A 315 -7.86 -5.18 -9.15
CA GLN A 315 -7.03 -6.21 -8.49
C GLN A 315 -6.69 -5.79 -7.06
N VAL A 316 -6.40 -6.77 -6.20
CA VAL A 316 -5.94 -6.48 -4.84
C VAL A 316 -4.54 -5.87 -4.86
N ASN A 317 -4.32 -4.81 -4.10
CA ASN A 317 -3.00 -4.21 -3.94
C ASN A 317 -2.23 -4.82 -2.75
N ALA A 318 -0.91 -4.62 -2.73
CA ALA A 318 -0.04 -5.18 -1.71
C ALA A 318 -0.31 -4.64 -0.30
N PHE A 319 -0.81 -3.42 -0.16
CA PHE A 319 -1.14 -2.83 1.14
C PHE A 319 -2.34 -3.51 1.78
N ALA A 320 -3.35 -3.89 0.98
CA ALA A 320 -4.47 -4.69 1.45
C ALA A 320 -3.99 -6.04 2.02
N LEU A 321 -3.10 -6.71 1.30
CA LEU A 321 -2.53 -7.99 1.74
C LEU A 321 -1.64 -7.82 2.98
N ALA A 322 -0.87 -6.72 3.07
CA ALA A 322 -0.08 -6.40 4.26
C ALA A 322 -0.98 -6.10 5.49
N ALA A 323 -2.13 -5.46 5.28
CA ALA A 323 -3.13 -5.25 6.34
C ALA A 323 -3.75 -6.59 6.81
N PHE A 324 -4.04 -7.49 5.88
CA PHE A 324 -4.50 -8.85 6.17
C PHE A 324 -3.48 -9.62 7.03
N ASP A 325 -2.22 -9.64 6.61
CA ASP A 325 -1.13 -10.29 7.36
C ASP A 325 -0.97 -9.68 8.75
N SER A 326 -1.05 -8.35 8.87
CA SER A 326 -0.95 -7.64 10.15
C SER A 326 -1.97 -8.13 11.17
N LEU A 327 -3.23 -8.28 10.77
CA LEU A 327 -4.29 -8.76 11.66
C LEU A 327 -4.11 -10.24 11.99
N ASN A 328 -3.68 -11.06 11.04
CA ASN A 328 -3.39 -12.47 11.31
C ASN A 328 -2.22 -12.66 12.30
N ILE A 329 -1.17 -11.82 12.22
CA ILE A 329 -0.09 -11.82 13.20
C ILE A 329 -0.63 -11.44 14.58
N LEU A 330 -1.47 -10.41 14.71
CA LEU A 330 -2.10 -10.05 15.98
C LEU A 330 -2.96 -11.16 16.54
N THR A 331 -3.73 -11.85 15.69
CA THR A 331 -4.53 -13.01 16.10
C THR A 331 -3.65 -14.15 16.64
N ASN A 332 -2.55 -14.45 15.95
CA ASN A 332 -1.60 -15.46 16.40
C ASN A 332 -0.92 -15.05 17.72
N THR A 333 -0.57 -13.77 17.87
CA THR A 333 0.00 -13.22 19.10
C THR A 333 -0.94 -13.44 20.28
N TYR A 334 -2.24 -13.13 20.11
CA TYR A 334 -3.26 -13.35 21.14
C TYR A 334 -3.42 -14.84 21.50
N GLN A 335 -3.41 -15.71 20.51
CA GLN A 335 -3.53 -17.17 20.75
C GLN A 335 -2.36 -17.73 21.58
N VAL A 336 -1.17 -17.14 21.45
CA VAL A 336 0.03 -17.52 22.25
C VAL A 336 0.01 -16.87 23.63
N ASP A 337 -0.31 -15.57 23.68
CA ASP A 337 -0.40 -14.77 24.92
C ASP A 337 -1.62 -13.86 24.91
N PRO A 338 -2.75 -14.27 25.51
CA PRO A 338 -3.94 -13.41 25.62
C PRO A 338 -3.71 -12.09 26.36
N GLY A 339 -2.61 -11.97 27.10
CA GLY A 339 -2.22 -10.75 27.82
C GLY A 339 -1.27 -9.84 27.05
N PHE A 340 -0.98 -10.12 25.78
CA PHE A 340 0.02 -9.42 24.98
C PHE A 340 -0.22 -7.90 24.86
N ASP A 341 -1.48 -7.45 24.93
CA ASP A 341 -1.84 -6.02 24.82
C ASP A 341 -1.52 -5.22 26.10
N ALA A 342 -0.87 -5.80 27.08
CA ALA A 342 -0.43 -5.07 28.25
C ALA A 342 0.66 -4.03 27.91
N PRO A 343 0.67 -2.86 28.61
CA PRO A 343 1.72 -1.86 28.42
C PRO A 343 3.12 -2.45 28.57
N GLY A 344 4.00 -2.15 27.60
CA GLY A 344 5.39 -2.63 27.59
C GLY A 344 5.59 -4.04 27.02
N VAL A 345 4.53 -4.80 26.75
CA VAL A 345 4.60 -6.17 26.20
C VAL A 345 4.23 -6.20 24.70
N ARG A 346 3.17 -5.47 24.31
CA ARG A 346 2.55 -5.59 23.00
C ARG A 346 3.49 -5.48 21.80
N ARG A 347 4.47 -4.57 21.86
CA ARG A 347 5.43 -4.37 20.76
C ARG A 347 6.36 -5.57 20.61
N THR A 348 6.92 -6.06 21.72
CA THR A 348 7.81 -7.23 21.71
C THR A 348 7.07 -8.49 21.25
N ALA A 349 5.87 -8.72 21.78
CA ALA A 349 5.05 -9.87 21.41
C ALA A 349 4.67 -9.86 19.92
N PHE A 350 4.34 -8.67 19.37
CA PHE A 350 4.08 -8.53 17.94
C PHE A 350 5.31 -8.85 17.09
N VAL A 351 6.49 -8.31 17.44
CA VAL A 351 7.75 -8.57 16.71
C VAL A 351 8.11 -10.07 16.74
N GLU A 352 8.00 -10.72 17.90
CA GLU A 352 8.26 -12.15 18.04
C GLU A 352 7.30 -13.00 17.19
N ALA A 353 6.04 -12.59 17.06
CA ALA A 353 5.05 -13.28 16.23
C ALA A 353 5.20 -12.98 14.72
N ALA A 354 5.73 -11.80 14.37
CA ALA A 354 5.98 -11.40 12.99
C ALA A 354 7.25 -12.06 12.44
N ASP A 355 8.25 -12.32 13.28
CA ASP A 355 9.52 -12.89 12.84
C ASP A 355 9.32 -14.33 12.33
N GLY A 356 9.64 -14.53 11.06
CA GLY A 356 9.44 -15.79 10.35
C GLY A 356 7.97 -16.13 10.03
N TYR A 357 7.03 -15.17 10.17
CA TYR A 357 5.66 -15.36 9.73
C TYR A 357 5.61 -15.48 8.20
N GLN A 358 4.97 -16.55 7.72
CA GLN A 358 4.71 -16.76 6.29
C GLN A 358 3.29 -16.30 5.96
N GLY A 359 3.20 -15.07 5.47
CA GLY A 359 1.93 -14.43 5.11
C GLY A 359 1.59 -14.54 3.63
N VAL A 360 0.46 -13.93 3.27
CA VAL A 360 0.07 -13.76 1.87
C VAL A 360 1.02 -12.81 1.15
N THR A 361 1.74 -11.96 1.89
CA THR A 361 2.80 -11.09 1.36
C THR A 361 4.18 -11.76 1.37
N GLY A 362 4.26 -13.07 1.56
CA GLY A 362 5.49 -13.84 1.68
C GLY A 362 6.09 -13.81 3.09
N ASP A 363 7.36 -14.17 3.20
CA ASP A 363 8.07 -14.19 4.48
C ASP A 363 8.20 -12.78 5.04
N ILE A 364 7.86 -12.62 6.32
CA ILE A 364 7.98 -11.37 7.05
C ILE A 364 9.16 -11.46 7.99
N GLU A 365 10.10 -10.54 7.83
CA GLU A 365 11.25 -10.34 8.71
C GLU A 365 11.34 -8.85 9.01
N LEU A 366 11.25 -8.48 10.29
CA LEU A 366 11.36 -7.09 10.72
C LEU A 366 12.79 -6.77 11.13
N ASN A 367 13.30 -5.63 10.67
CA ASN A 367 14.60 -5.13 11.05
C ASN A 367 14.55 -4.42 12.44
N GLN A 368 15.69 -3.89 12.90
CA GLN A 368 15.79 -3.19 14.19
C GLN A 368 14.92 -1.93 14.30
N ALA A 369 14.49 -1.36 13.18
CA ALA A 369 13.58 -0.22 13.15
C ALA A 369 12.10 -0.64 13.07
N GLY A 370 11.79 -1.94 13.15
CA GLY A 370 10.43 -2.43 12.99
C GLY A 370 9.93 -2.44 11.55
N ASP A 371 10.82 -2.29 10.57
CA ASP A 371 10.46 -2.28 9.16
C ASP A 371 10.67 -3.64 8.51
N ARG A 372 9.83 -4.02 7.57
CA ARG A 372 10.08 -5.18 6.72
C ARG A 372 11.42 -5.02 5.99
N ALA A 373 12.30 -5.98 6.18
CA ALA A 373 13.71 -5.87 5.79
C ALA A 373 13.89 -5.80 4.25
N SER A 374 13.07 -6.52 3.50
CA SER A 374 13.14 -6.61 2.05
C SER A 374 11.82 -7.14 1.43
N GLY A 375 11.76 -7.16 0.10
CA GLY A 375 10.66 -7.75 -0.65
C GLY A 375 10.93 -7.71 -2.15
N ALA A 376 10.29 -8.60 -2.90
CA ALA A 376 10.25 -8.54 -4.35
C ALA A 376 9.16 -7.55 -4.80
N TYR A 377 9.30 -7.00 -6.01
CA TYR A 377 8.33 -6.06 -6.56
C TYR A 377 7.78 -6.57 -7.90
N ALA A 378 6.47 -6.46 -8.06
CA ALA A 378 5.78 -6.56 -9.33
C ALA A 378 5.60 -5.18 -9.94
N PHE A 379 5.75 -5.05 -11.25
CA PHE A 379 5.43 -3.84 -11.98
C PHE A 379 4.19 -4.05 -12.80
N TRP A 380 3.31 -3.08 -12.75
CA TRP A 380 2.02 -3.11 -13.39
C TRP A 380 1.97 -2.14 -14.55
N GLY A 381 1.37 -2.55 -15.65
CA GLY A 381 1.16 -1.71 -16.83
C GLY A 381 -0.30 -1.71 -17.24
N ILE A 382 -0.73 -0.63 -17.89
CA ILE A 382 -2.06 -0.59 -18.50
C ILE A 382 -2.00 -1.31 -19.84
N CYS A 383 -2.73 -2.42 -19.95
CA CYS A 383 -2.85 -3.22 -21.15
C CYS A 383 -4.25 -3.14 -21.75
N GLN A 384 -4.33 -3.02 -23.07
CA GLN A 384 -5.62 -3.02 -23.77
C GLN A 384 -6.09 -4.45 -24.04
N SER A 385 -7.34 -4.76 -23.66
CA SER A 385 -8.03 -6.00 -24.01
C SER A 385 -9.38 -5.63 -24.67
N GLY A 386 -9.47 -5.80 -25.98
CA GLY A 386 -10.62 -5.33 -26.74
C GLY A 386 -10.79 -3.80 -26.65
N THR A 387 -11.87 -3.33 -26.03
CA THR A 387 -12.14 -1.91 -25.80
C THR A 387 -11.80 -1.43 -24.41
N MET A 388 -11.40 -2.33 -23.54
CA MET A 388 -11.09 -2.10 -22.12
C MET A 388 -9.60 -1.89 -21.91
N TYR A 389 -9.28 -1.09 -20.89
CA TYR A 389 -7.93 -0.94 -20.36
C TYR A 389 -7.91 -1.52 -18.95
N GLN A 390 -6.93 -2.35 -18.66
CA GLN A 390 -6.81 -3.03 -17.38
C GLN A 390 -5.35 -3.10 -16.93
N TRP A 391 -5.15 -3.19 -15.63
CA TRP A 391 -3.85 -3.46 -15.06
C TRP A 391 -3.42 -4.90 -15.37
N SER A 392 -2.17 -5.06 -15.77
CA SER A 392 -1.52 -6.36 -15.97
C SER A 392 -0.10 -6.30 -15.46
N GLN A 393 0.36 -7.37 -14.81
CA GLN A 393 1.75 -7.45 -14.42
C GLN A 393 2.63 -7.57 -15.67
N VAL A 394 3.58 -6.65 -15.83
CA VAL A 394 4.42 -6.52 -17.04
C VAL A 394 5.91 -6.68 -16.75
N ALA A 395 6.30 -6.62 -15.47
CA ALA A 395 7.69 -6.80 -15.05
C ALA A 395 7.74 -7.28 -13.59
N SER A 396 8.93 -7.70 -13.16
CA SER A 396 9.23 -8.04 -11.79
C SER A 396 10.65 -7.62 -11.42
N TRP A 397 10.88 -7.46 -10.12
CA TRP A 397 12.19 -7.29 -9.55
C TRP A 397 12.31 -8.14 -8.29
N ALA A 398 13.44 -8.83 -8.14
CA ALA A 398 13.71 -9.63 -6.96
C ALA A 398 15.06 -9.24 -6.35
N PRO A 399 15.15 -9.12 -5.01
CA PRO A 399 16.41 -8.85 -4.32
C PRO A 399 17.35 -10.05 -4.46
N THR A 400 18.67 -9.80 -4.45
CA THR A 400 19.69 -10.86 -4.53
C THR A 400 19.81 -11.69 -3.24
N SER A 401 19.29 -11.18 -2.13
CA SER A 401 19.14 -11.87 -0.85
C SER A 401 18.04 -11.22 -0.01
N PRO A 402 17.49 -11.88 1.02
CA PRO A 402 16.35 -11.37 1.80
C PRO A 402 16.53 -9.99 2.43
N SER A 403 17.76 -9.56 2.69
CA SER A 403 18.06 -8.23 3.25
C SER A 403 18.75 -7.28 2.26
N SER A 404 18.84 -7.66 0.98
CA SER A 404 19.56 -6.88 -0.05
C SER A 404 18.69 -5.78 -0.63
N VAL A 405 19.29 -4.62 -0.84
CA VAL A 405 18.74 -3.56 -1.70
C VAL A 405 19.20 -3.68 -3.17
N ALA A 406 20.08 -4.64 -3.48
CA ALA A 406 20.44 -4.97 -4.85
C ALA A 406 19.58 -6.12 -5.36
N GLY A 407 19.17 -6.06 -6.62
CA GLY A 407 18.27 -7.06 -7.20
C GLY A 407 18.40 -7.15 -8.71
N THR A 408 17.50 -7.92 -9.30
CA THR A 408 17.42 -8.13 -10.74
C THR A 408 16.00 -7.87 -11.22
N ALA A 409 15.88 -6.99 -12.21
CA ALA A 409 14.63 -6.70 -12.90
C ALA A 409 14.45 -7.61 -14.12
N SER A 410 13.21 -7.97 -14.43
CA SER A 410 12.80 -8.60 -15.69
C SER A 410 11.58 -7.88 -16.26
N PHE A 411 11.45 -7.86 -17.60
CA PHE A 411 10.34 -7.22 -18.29
C PHE A 411 9.71 -8.17 -19.30
N THR A 412 8.40 -8.34 -19.24
CA THR A 412 7.63 -9.21 -20.13
C THR A 412 6.69 -8.43 -21.07
N GLY A 413 6.30 -7.20 -20.67
CA GLY A 413 5.30 -6.41 -21.40
C GLY A 413 3.88 -6.92 -21.24
N CYS A 414 2.94 -6.29 -21.96
CA CYS A 414 1.57 -6.77 -22.05
C CYS A 414 1.50 -8.08 -22.84
N ALA A 415 0.72 -9.05 -22.38
CA ALA A 415 0.53 -10.30 -23.08
C ALA A 415 -0.12 -10.04 -24.46
N GLY A 416 0.57 -10.41 -25.53
CA GLY A 416 0.06 -10.29 -26.92
C GLY A 416 0.59 -9.09 -27.72
N ASN A 417 1.59 -8.36 -27.21
CA ASN A 417 2.36 -7.37 -27.99
C ASN A 417 3.75 -7.89 -28.31
#